data_3ff71992d0f2fb857514f979d4aa382f
#
_entry.id   3ff71992d0f2fb857514f979d4aa382f
#
_cell.length_a   1.000
_cell.length_b   1.000
_cell.length_c   1.000
_cell.angle_alpha   90.00
_cell.angle_beta   90.00
_cell.angle_gamma   90.00
#
_symmetry.space_group_name_H-M   'P 1'
#
loop_
_entity.id
_entity.type
_entity.pdbx_description
1 polymer ?
#
loop_
_entity_poly.entity_id
_entity_poly.type
_entity_poly.pdbx_seq_one_letter_code
_entity_poly.pdbx_strand_id
1 'polypeptide(L)'
;MSKREIVLNALFERLSTLDVAVKRNDPLAQKIPDGGLVILRDGNVGEPEILLSPPCYIFTHRAELEVIVQKETPAERDQALDWLLVEIGELLQNDPRLGGEVDYMHADPPEFVEEPVEGGVTIKGAIVPIVLEYTSNSNLI
;
A
#
# COMPACT_ATOMS: atom_id res chain seq x y z
N MET A 1 13.67 -16.53 2.79
CA MET A 1 12.52 -15.61 2.78
C MET A 1 11.53 -16.09 1.72
N SER A 2 10.23 -16.07 2.03
CA SER A 2 9.22 -16.47 1.06
C SER A 2 9.10 -15.49 -0.10
N LYS A 3 8.56 -15.94 -1.23
CA LYS A 3 8.27 -15.03 -2.37
C LYS A 3 7.32 -13.92 -1.95
N ARG A 4 6.30 -14.25 -1.16
CA ARG A 4 5.36 -13.27 -0.61
C ARG A 4 6.09 -12.16 0.16
N GLU A 5 7.00 -12.52 1.06
CA GLU A 5 7.73 -11.56 1.87
C GLU A 5 8.71 -10.73 1.03
N ILE A 6 9.35 -11.33 0.05
CA ILE A 6 10.21 -10.61 -0.90
C ILE A 6 9.41 -9.53 -1.62
N VAL A 7 8.21 -9.88 -2.09
CA VAL A 7 7.33 -8.94 -2.80
C VAL A 7 6.88 -7.80 -1.90
N LEU A 8 6.44 -8.12 -0.68
CA LEU A 8 5.99 -7.10 0.27
C LEU A 8 7.13 -6.18 0.71
N ASN A 9 8.32 -6.72 0.91
CA ASN A 9 9.50 -5.91 1.21
C ASN A 9 9.88 -5.00 0.04
N ALA A 10 9.80 -5.49 -1.18
CA ALA A 10 10.09 -4.68 -2.37
C ALA A 10 9.11 -3.51 -2.48
N LEU A 11 7.83 -3.76 -2.22
CA LEU A 11 6.83 -2.69 -2.19
C LEU A 11 7.09 -1.70 -1.06
N PHE A 12 7.40 -2.18 0.13
CA PHE A 12 7.72 -1.33 1.27
C PHE A 12 8.95 -0.46 1.01
N GLU A 13 10.02 -1.01 0.46
CA GLU A 13 11.22 -0.26 0.11
C GLU A 13 10.93 0.80 -0.95
N ARG A 14 10.12 0.47 -1.94
CA ARG A 14 9.70 1.42 -2.98
C ARG A 14 8.93 2.59 -2.34
N LEU A 15 7.94 2.29 -1.50
CA LEU A 15 7.16 3.32 -0.81
C LEU A 15 8.02 4.17 0.13
N SER A 16 9.04 3.59 0.73
CA SER A 16 9.93 4.29 1.66
C SER A 16 10.78 5.37 0.99
N THR A 17 10.78 5.45 -0.33
CA THR A 17 11.41 6.56 -1.05
C THR A 17 10.55 7.83 -1.06
N LEU A 18 9.28 7.74 -0.64
CA LEU A 18 8.43 8.92 -0.45
C LEU A 18 8.98 9.82 0.67
N ASP A 19 8.67 11.12 0.58
CA ASP A 19 9.10 12.10 1.58
C ASP A 19 8.08 12.21 2.73
N VAL A 20 7.53 11.09 3.16
CA VAL A 20 6.61 10.97 4.28
C VAL A 20 6.94 9.73 5.10
N ALA A 21 6.40 9.64 6.31
CA ALA A 21 6.57 8.45 7.13
C ALA A 21 5.86 7.25 6.48
N VAL A 22 6.59 6.15 6.30
CA VAL A 22 6.06 4.91 5.76
C VAL A 22 6.32 3.79 6.76
N LYS A 23 5.28 3.07 7.12
CA LYS A 23 5.33 1.98 8.10
C LYS A 23 4.69 0.73 7.52
N ARG A 24 4.97 -0.42 8.13
CA ARG A 24 4.38 -1.69 7.72
C ARG A 24 3.70 -2.35 8.91
N ASN A 25 2.40 -2.64 8.76
CA ASN A 25 1.58 -3.36 9.75
C ASN A 25 1.51 -2.71 11.13
N ASP A 26 1.98 -1.49 11.27
CA ASP A 26 1.92 -0.79 12.54
C ASP A 26 0.48 -0.40 12.88
N PRO A 27 0.11 -0.33 14.17
CA PRO A 27 -1.16 0.25 14.54
C PRO A 27 -1.23 1.73 14.16
N LEU A 28 -2.44 2.23 13.95
CA LEU A 28 -2.63 3.64 13.64
C LEU A 28 -2.04 4.53 14.74
N ALA A 29 -1.20 5.47 14.37
CA ALA A 29 -0.58 6.38 15.32
C ALA A 29 -1.60 7.35 15.90
N GLN A 30 -1.44 7.70 17.18
CA GLN A 30 -2.29 8.71 17.82
C GLN A 30 -2.02 10.12 17.27
N LYS A 31 -0.84 10.33 16.74
CA LYS A 31 -0.43 11.58 16.12
C LYS A 31 0.10 11.30 14.73
N ILE A 32 -0.45 12.01 13.76
CA ILE A 32 -0.02 11.87 12.36
C ILE A 32 1.15 12.83 12.11
N PRO A 33 2.29 12.34 11.61
CA PRO A 33 3.43 13.20 11.26
C PRO A 33 3.06 14.25 10.20
N ASP A 34 3.81 15.35 10.19
CA ASP A 34 3.69 16.34 9.12
C ASP A 34 3.94 15.67 7.76
N GLY A 35 3.15 16.06 6.77
CA GLY A 35 3.21 15.48 5.44
C GLY A 35 2.37 14.22 5.28
N GLY A 36 1.95 13.60 6.38
CA GLY A 36 1.11 12.42 6.36
C GLY A 36 1.81 11.14 6.81
N LEU A 37 1.06 10.05 6.73
CA LEU A 37 1.52 8.71 7.11
C LEU A 37 1.00 7.70 6.09
N VAL A 38 1.86 6.80 5.67
CA VAL A 38 1.47 5.66 4.81
C VAL A 38 1.78 4.39 5.57
N ILE A 39 0.78 3.52 5.71
CA ILE A 39 0.94 2.22 6.35
C ILE A 39 0.64 1.13 5.32
N LEU A 40 1.63 0.28 5.06
CA LEU A 40 1.44 -0.89 4.22
C LEU A 40 0.91 -2.04 5.09
N ARG A 41 -0.25 -2.57 4.70
CA ARG A 41 -0.84 -3.77 5.28
C ARG A 41 -0.66 -4.92 4.33
N ASP A 42 -0.33 -6.09 4.87
CA ASP A 42 -0.09 -7.29 4.05
C ASP A 42 -1.34 -7.71 3.26
N GLY A 43 -2.52 -7.46 3.80
CA GLY A 43 -3.77 -7.71 3.10
C GLY A 43 -4.09 -9.18 2.92
N ASN A 44 -4.61 -9.53 1.74
CA ASN A 44 -5.09 -10.85 1.44
C ASN A 44 -4.34 -11.42 0.23
N VAL A 45 -3.62 -12.53 0.45
CA VAL A 45 -2.89 -13.24 -0.61
C VAL A 45 -3.84 -13.86 -1.63
N GLY A 46 -5.02 -14.27 -1.18
CA GLY A 46 -6.00 -14.93 -2.03
C GLY A 46 -5.65 -16.37 -2.37
N GLU A 47 -6.54 -17.02 -3.15
CA GLU A 47 -6.28 -18.33 -3.68
C GLU A 47 -5.52 -18.23 -5.00
N PRO A 48 -4.43 -18.99 -5.18
CA PRO A 48 -3.68 -18.92 -6.41
C PRO A 48 -4.37 -19.68 -7.53
N GLU A 49 -4.06 -19.28 -8.75
CA GLU A 49 -4.27 -20.14 -9.92
C GLU A 49 -3.11 -21.13 -9.97
N ILE A 50 -3.41 -22.41 -10.17
CA ILE A 50 -2.41 -23.47 -10.12
C ILE A 50 -2.20 -24.03 -11.52
N LEU A 51 -0.95 -23.98 -11.98
CA LEU A 51 -0.50 -24.65 -13.18
C LEU A 51 0.24 -25.92 -12.75
N LEU A 52 0.00 -27.03 -13.45
CA LEU A 52 0.65 -28.30 -13.18
C LEU A 52 1.71 -28.61 -14.24
N SER A 53 2.75 -29.34 -13.87
CA SER A 53 3.80 -29.84 -14.76
C SER A 53 4.82 -28.80 -15.23
N PRO A 54 5.66 -28.28 -14.37
CA PRO A 54 5.74 -28.47 -12.91
C PRO A 54 4.71 -27.61 -12.18
N PRO A 55 4.39 -27.90 -10.92
CA PRO A 55 3.46 -27.08 -10.15
C PRO A 55 3.95 -25.64 -10.02
N CYS A 56 3.05 -24.72 -10.31
CA CYS A 56 3.32 -23.28 -10.25
C CYS A 56 2.06 -22.59 -9.75
N TYR A 57 2.24 -21.67 -8.81
CA TYR A 57 1.14 -20.96 -8.18
C TYR A 57 1.22 -19.49 -8.60
N ILE A 58 0.16 -18.99 -9.22
CA ILE A 58 0.05 -17.59 -9.64
C ILE A 58 -0.87 -16.87 -8.67
N PHE A 59 -0.34 -15.91 -7.93
CA PHE A 59 -1.07 -15.16 -6.94
C PHE A 59 -1.52 -13.80 -7.47
N THR A 60 -2.75 -13.41 -7.10
CA THR A 60 -3.25 -12.05 -7.22
C THR A 60 -3.44 -11.54 -5.80
N HIS A 61 -2.36 -11.06 -5.22
CA HIS A 61 -2.29 -10.64 -3.84
C HIS A 61 -2.79 -9.20 -3.70
N ARG A 62 -3.75 -8.97 -2.82
CA ARG A 62 -4.27 -7.62 -2.56
C ARG A 62 -3.72 -7.12 -1.24
N ALA A 63 -2.65 -6.34 -1.32
CA ALA A 63 -2.16 -5.57 -0.19
C ALA A 63 -2.99 -4.28 -0.06
N GLU A 64 -2.88 -3.60 1.05
CA GLU A 64 -3.58 -2.34 1.27
C GLU A 64 -2.62 -1.27 1.75
N LEU A 65 -2.81 -0.05 1.27
CA LEU A 65 -2.17 1.13 1.84
C LEU A 65 -3.22 1.92 2.62
N GLU A 66 -2.89 2.26 3.85
CA GLU A 66 -3.63 3.27 4.60
C GLU A 66 -2.84 4.57 4.46
N VAL A 67 -3.45 5.58 3.86
CA VAL A 67 -2.84 6.88 3.59
C VAL A 67 -3.59 7.91 4.41
N ILE A 68 -2.90 8.60 5.34
CA ILE A 68 -3.56 9.43 6.35
C ILE A 68 -2.89 10.79 6.41
N VAL A 69 -3.70 11.83 6.41
CA VAL A 69 -3.26 13.21 6.60
C VAL A 69 -4.04 13.87 7.72
N GLN A 70 -3.44 14.86 8.37
CA GLN A 70 -4.06 15.65 9.43
C GLN A 70 -3.77 17.12 9.17
N LYS A 71 -4.82 17.89 8.93
CA LYS A 71 -4.76 19.33 8.70
C LYS A 71 -5.95 19.99 9.38
N GLU A 72 -5.86 21.29 9.62
CA GLU A 72 -6.88 22.04 10.37
C GLU A 72 -8.19 22.22 9.62
N THR A 73 -8.13 22.44 8.30
CA THR A 73 -9.32 22.71 7.50
C THR A 73 -9.61 21.55 6.54
N PRO A 74 -10.90 21.34 6.18
CA PRO A 74 -11.26 20.32 5.20
C PRO A 74 -10.54 20.51 3.86
N ALA A 75 -10.43 21.75 3.38
CA ALA A 75 -9.76 22.02 2.10
C ALA A 75 -8.27 21.63 2.14
N GLU A 76 -7.58 21.90 3.25
CA GLU A 76 -6.19 21.51 3.41
C GLU A 76 -6.03 19.99 3.47
N ARG A 77 -6.95 19.30 4.16
CA ARG A 77 -6.93 17.83 4.21
C ARG A 77 -7.14 17.22 2.83
N ASP A 78 -8.11 17.71 2.10
CA ASP A 78 -8.41 17.22 0.75
C ASP A 78 -7.21 17.38 -0.17
N GLN A 79 -6.59 18.54 -0.15
CA GLN A 79 -5.42 18.84 -1.00
C GLN A 79 -4.21 18.01 -0.60
N ALA A 80 -3.94 17.89 0.70
CA ALA A 80 -2.79 17.12 1.19
C ALA A 80 -2.93 15.63 0.84
N LEU A 81 -4.13 15.07 1.00
CA LEU A 81 -4.38 13.68 0.66
C LEU A 81 -4.28 13.44 -0.84
N ASP A 82 -4.83 14.34 -1.65
CA ASP A 82 -4.75 14.22 -3.11
C ASP A 82 -3.30 14.24 -3.59
N TRP A 83 -2.50 15.16 -3.10
CA TRP A 83 -1.08 15.23 -3.45
C TRP A 83 -0.33 13.96 -3.09
N LEU A 84 -0.57 13.42 -1.91
CA LEU A 84 0.10 12.21 -1.45
C LEU A 84 -0.32 11.00 -2.30
N LEU A 85 -1.62 10.90 -2.63
CA LEU A 85 -2.10 9.83 -3.50
C LEU A 85 -1.50 9.91 -4.90
N VAL A 86 -1.37 11.12 -5.45
CA VAL A 86 -0.72 11.32 -6.76
C VAL A 86 0.75 10.91 -6.71
N GLU A 87 1.48 11.29 -5.66
CA GLU A 87 2.87 10.89 -5.50
C GLU A 87 3.02 9.37 -5.42
N ILE A 88 2.14 8.71 -4.67
CA ILE A 88 2.12 7.25 -4.58
C ILE A 88 1.85 6.65 -5.96
N GLY A 89 0.85 7.16 -6.66
CA GLY A 89 0.49 6.68 -7.99
C GLY A 89 1.64 6.79 -8.98
N GLU A 90 2.31 7.92 -9.02
CA GLU A 90 3.47 8.13 -9.89
C GLU A 90 4.63 7.19 -9.53
N LEU A 91 4.89 7.04 -8.23
CA LEU A 91 5.96 6.17 -7.74
C LEU A 91 5.74 4.72 -8.18
N LEU A 92 4.52 4.22 -8.05
CA LEU A 92 4.19 2.84 -8.40
C LEU A 92 4.13 2.63 -9.91
N GLN A 93 3.63 3.60 -10.68
CA GLN A 93 3.58 3.53 -12.14
C GLN A 93 4.98 3.53 -12.78
N ASN A 94 5.95 4.13 -12.11
CA ASN A 94 7.32 4.18 -12.62
C ASN A 94 8.06 2.85 -12.45
N ASP A 95 7.54 1.92 -11.67
CA ASP A 95 8.13 0.59 -11.49
C ASP A 95 7.05 -0.46 -11.24
N PRO A 96 6.23 -0.77 -12.26
CA PRO A 96 5.07 -1.67 -12.08
C PRO A 96 5.45 -3.11 -11.84
N ARG A 97 6.71 -3.47 -11.96
CA ARG A 97 7.22 -4.81 -11.71
C ARG A 97 8.08 -4.91 -10.44
N LEU A 98 8.19 -3.83 -9.69
CA LEU A 98 9.01 -3.75 -8.46
C LEU A 98 10.42 -4.33 -8.66
N GLY A 99 11.11 -3.84 -9.69
CA GLY A 99 12.44 -4.31 -10.01
C GLY A 99 12.49 -5.75 -10.52
N GLY A 100 11.37 -6.30 -10.94
CA GLY A 100 11.26 -7.68 -11.40
C GLY A 100 10.74 -8.66 -10.36
N GLU A 101 10.40 -8.19 -9.15
CA GLU A 101 9.91 -9.07 -8.07
C GLU A 101 8.46 -9.48 -8.26
N VAL A 102 7.68 -8.75 -9.03
CA VAL A 102 6.31 -9.10 -9.42
C VAL A 102 6.18 -9.14 -10.94
N ASP A 103 5.19 -9.86 -11.44
CA ASP A 103 4.87 -9.87 -12.86
C ASP A 103 4.19 -8.57 -13.26
N TYR A 104 3.29 -8.09 -12.42
CA TYR A 104 2.61 -6.82 -12.59
C TYR A 104 2.02 -6.33 -11.26
N MET A 105 1.93 -5.01 -11.12
CA MET A 105 1.34 -4.36 -9.97
C MET A 105 0.50 -3.17 -10.42
N HIS A 106 -0.65 -2.98 -9.79
CA HIS A 106 -1.44 -1.77 -9.99
C HIS A 106 -2.18 -1.40 -8.71
N ALA A 107 -2.54 -0.13 -8.59
CA ALA A 107 -3.40 0.35 -7.53
C ALA A 107 -4.84 0.38 -8.00
N ASP A 108 -5.76 -0.06 -7.15
CA ASP A 108 -7.20 0.16 -7.37
C ASP A 108 -7.60 1.54 -6.86
N PRO A 109 -8.78 2.05 -7.23
CA PRO A 109 -9.23 3.35 -6.75
C PRO A 109 -9.29 3.41 -5.22
N PRO A 110 -8.98 4.58 -4.63
CA PRO A 110 -9.00 4.73 -3.18
C PRO A 110 -10.42 4.75 -2.61
N GLU A 111 -10.57 4.22 -1.40
CA GLU A 111 -11.77 4.37 -0.59
C GLU A 111 -11.47 5.41 0.49
N PHE A 112 -12.22 6.50 0.52
CA PHE A 112 -11.97 7.61 1.43
C PHE A 112 -12.64 7.40 2.78
N VAL A 113 -11.91 7.77 3.84
CA VAL A 113 -12.38 7.71 5.22
C VAL A 113 -12.04 9.03 5.91
N GLU A 114 -13.01 9.63 6.58
CA GLU A 114 -12.80 10.84 7.36
C GLU A 114 -13.28 10.59 8.80
N GLU A 115 -12.35 10.73 9.76
CA GLU A 115 -12.64 10.50 11.15
C GLU A 115 -12.31 11.74 11.99
N PRO A 116 -13.24 12.20 12.85
CA PRO A 116 -12.93 13.26 13.81
C PRO A 116 -12.00 12.73 14.89
N VAL A 117 -11.03 13.56 15.26
CA VAL A 117 -10.14 13.30 16.39
C VAL A 117 -10.65 14.09 17.58
N GLU A 118 -10.84 13.43 18.73
CA GLU A 118 -11.36 14.07 19.93
C GLU A 118 -10.46 15.22 20.37
N GLY A 119 -11.07 16.40 20.54
CA GLY A 119 -10.38 17.59 21.04
C GLY A 119 -9.44 18.26 20.03
N GLY A 120 -9.50 17.93 18.76
CA GLY A 120 -8.52 18.42 17.83
C GLY A 120 -8.89 18.39 16.36
N VAL A 121 -7.88 18.27 15.57
CA VAL A 121 -7.89 18.30 14.12
C VAL A 121 -8.45 16.99 13.57
N THR A 122 -9.33 17.07 12.57
CA THR A 122 -9.85 15.89 11.89
C THR A 122 -8.77 15.29 11.00
N ILE A 123 -8.70 13.98 11.00
CA ILE A 123 -7.88 13.25 10.04
C ILE A 123 -8.72 12.88 8.82
N LYS A 124 -8.08 12.83 7.67
CA LYS A 124 -8.66 12.25 6.46
C LYS A 124 -7.72 11.18 5.94
N GLY A 125 -8.30 10.07 5.53
CA GLY A 125 -7.53 8.95 5.03
C GLY A 125 -8.12 8.35 3.79
N ALA A 126 -7.35 7.46 3.19
CA ALA A 126 -7.79 6.62 2.10
C ALA A 126 -7.20 5.23 2.28
N ILE A 127 -7.98 4.24 1.90
CA ILE A 127 -7.51 2.85 1.79
C ILE A 127 -7.34 2.58 0.31
N VAL A 128 -6.12 2.24 -0.10
CA VAL A 128 -5.78 1.99 -1.49
C VAL A 128 -5.36 0.54 -1.64
N PRO A 129 -6.17 -0.30 -2.28
CA PRO A 129 -5.74 -1.67 -2.58
C PRO A 129 -4.61 -1.65 -3.61
N ILE A 130 -3.57 -2.42 -3.34
CA ILE A 130 -2.46 -2.65 -4.27
C ILE A 130 -2.51 -4.10 -4.69
N VAL A 131 -2.75 -4.34 -5.96
CA VAL A 131 -2.85 -5.67 -6.53
C VAL A 131 -1.49 -6.08 -7.08
N LEU A 132 -0.97 -7.20 -6.55
CA LEU A 132 0.36 -7.71 -6.87
C LEU A 132 0.20 -9.09 -7.50
N GLU A 133 0.60 -9.24 -8.76
CA GLU A 133 0.62 -10.55 -9.41
C GLU A 133 2.04 -11.10 -9.38
N TYR A 134 2.19 -12.27 -8.79
CA TYR A 134 3.48 -12.95 -8.74
C TYR A 134 3.31 -14.46 -8.70
N THR A 135 4.39 -15.14 -9.00
CA THR A 135 4.42 -16.59 -9.16
C THR A 135 5.40 -17.21 -8.16
N SER A 136 4.99 -18.35 -7.62
CA SER A 136 5.84 -19.14 -6.72
C SER A 136 5.60 -20.64 -6.97
N ASN A 137 6.54 -21.47 -6.53
CA ASN A 137 6.38 -22.95 -6.59
C ASN A 137 5.66 -23.50 -5.37
N SER A 138 5.27 -22.66 -4.42
CA SER A 138 4.63 -23.09 -3.17
C SER A 138 3.70 -22.00 -2.65
N ASN A 139 2.72 -22.39 -1.85
CA ASN A 139 1.84 -21.43 -1.17
C ASN A 139 2.53 -20.71 -0.01
N LEU A 140 3.59 -21.26 0.52
CA LEU A 140 4.26 -20.72 1.71
C LEU A 140 5.67 -20.20 1.45
N ILE A 141 6.29 -20.62 0.37
CA ILE A 141 7.70 -20.28 0.10
C ILE A 141 7.83 -19.22 -1.01
#